data_daaac0c74dda2a205facceee28d05ad1
#
_entry.id   daaac0c74dda2a205facceee28d05ad1
#
_cell.length_a   1.000
_cell.length_b   1.000
_cell.length_c   1.000
_cell.angle_alpha   90.00
_cell.angle_beta   90.00
_cell.angle_gamma   90.00
#
_symmetry.space_group_name_H-M   'P 1'
#
loop_
_entity.id
_entity.type
_entity.pdbx_description
1 polymer ?
#
loop_
_entity_poly.entity_id
_entity_poly.type
_entity_poly.pdbx_seq_one_letter_code
_entity_poly.pdbx_strand_id
1 'polypeptide(L)'
;MIADKALPSRLDDLNLAQSAVNPPQAQDIGVDRLVTDRDGTASDISVTVVPVESAEGHIRPYPKQWEQRTALRDGTAIFIRPLRPEDEPLYKPFFSAVTKQDVRLRFFGPVKEFDHAFLARFIQIDYITAMAFIALDEGTGRMLGVVRLHTNPDGVTGEYAILIRSDLKDRGLGWLLMKTMIDYAPTQGIRVIEGQVLRENSTMLTMCKELGFRVEPDPVDFSVCLVELRTDKF
;
A
#
# COMPACT_ATOMS: atom_id res chain seq x y z
N MET A 1 -27.64 -56.30 1.87
CA MET A 1 -27.64 -55.20 2.85
C MET A 1 -26.32 -54.48 2.65
N ILE A 2 -26.35 -53.45 1.83
CA ILE A 2 -25.16 -52.58 1.55
C ILE A 2 -25.45 -51.28 2.28
N ALA A 3 -24.62 -50.98 3.28
CA ALA A 3 -24.73 -49.76 4.08
C ALA A 3 -24.32 -48.55 3.23
N ASP A 4 -25.24 -47.63 3.10
CA ASP A 4 -25.09 -46.32 2.48
C ASP A 4 -24.19 -45.46 3.38
N LYS A 5 -22.99 -45.15 2.91
CA LYS A 5 -22.05 -44.27 3.57
C LYS A 5 -22.28 -42.87 3.00
N ALA A 6 -23.04 -42.07 3.71
CA ALA A 6 -23.26 -40.68 3.39
C ALA A 6 -21.91 -39.94 3.34
N LEU A 7 -21.63 -39.28 2.23
CA LEU A 7 -20.54 -38.31 2.07
C LEU A 7 -20.85 -37.06 2.88
N PRO A 8 -19.89 -36.51 3.64
CA PRO A 8 -20.07 -35.21 4.30
C PRO A 8 -20.24 -34.11 3.26
N SER A 9 -21.17 -33.20 3.55
CA SER A 9 -21.52 -32.12 2.65
C SER A 9 -20.35 -31.10 2.56
N ARG A 10 -19.99 -30.73 1.33
CA ARG A 10 -18.92 -29.78 0.96
C ARG A 10 -19.02 -28.40 1.61
N LEU A 11 -20.08 -28.12 2.36
CA LEU A 11 -20.32 -26.83 3.04
C LEU A 11 -19.59 -26.70 4.39
N ASP A 12 -19.30 -27.82 5.06
CA ASP A 12 -18.59 -27.77 6.35
C ASP A 12 -17.08 -27.60 6.19
N ASP A 13 -16.52 -28.08 5.10
CA ASP A 13 -15.09 -27.91 4.78
C ASP A 13 -14.74 -26.47 4.31
N LEU A 14 -15.72 -25.74 3.75
CA LEU A 14 -15.54 -24.35 3.36
C LEU A 14 -15.50 -23.41 4.58
N ASN A 15 -16.16 -23.74 5.67
CA ASN A 15 -16.15 -22.92 6.88
C ASN A 15 -14.86 -23.08 7.72
N LEU A 16 -14.16 -24.20 7.61
CA LEU A 16 -12.87 -24.42 8.24
C LEU A 16 -11.72 -23.80 7.43
N ALA A 17 -11.84 -23.72 6.11
CA ALA A 17 -10.86 -23.06 5.24
C ALA A 17 -10.94 -21.52 5.33
N GLN A 18 -12.11 -20.96 5.64
CA GLN A 18 -12.28 -19.51 5.83
C GLN A 18 -11.70 -18.99 7.16
N SER A 19 -11.46 -19.87 8.14
CA SER A 19 -10.74 -19.49 9.39
C SER A 19 -9.22 -19.49 9.26
N ALA A 20 -8.67 -20.01 8.19
CA ALA A 20 -7.22 -20.15 7.99
C ALA A 20 -6.64 -19.21 6.91
N VAL A 21 -7.48 -18.45 6.22
CA VAL A 21 -7.08 -17.51 5.15
C VAL A 21 -7.83 -16.19 5.34
N ASN A 22 -7.69 -15.60 6.51
CA ASN A 22 -7.77 -14.16 6.62
C ASN A 22 -6.33 -13.65 6.48
N PRO A 23 -5.96 -13.00 5.36
CA PRO A 23 -4.78 -12.15 5.40
C PRO A 23 -4.98 -11.16 6.54
N PRO A 24 -3.90 -10.73 7.23
CA PRO A 24 -4.02 -9.71 8.26
C PRO A 24 -4.83 -8.57 7.66
N GLN A 25 -5.95 -8.26 8.32
CA GLN A 25 -6.88 -7.28 7.79
C GLN A 25 -6.11 -5.99 7.60
N ALA A 26 -6.44 -5.22 6.58
CA ALA A 26 -5.87 -3.93 6.21
C ALA A 26 -5.76 -2.91 7.38
N GLN A 27 -6.18 -3.27 8.57
CA GLN A 27 -6.08 -2.53 9.82
C GLN A 27 -4.64 -2.28 10.28
N ASP A 28 -3.69 -3.18 9.95
CA ASP A 28 -2.29 -3.01 10.34
C ASP A 28 -1.50 -2.09 9.39
N ILE A 29 -2.06 -1.76 8.22
CA ILE A 29 -1.36 -1.01 7.16
C ILE A 29 -1.78 0.46 7.12
N GLY A 30 -2.65 0.91 8.02
CA GLY A 30 -3.17 2.28 8.01
C GLY A 30 -4.06 2.59 6.80
N VAL A 31 -4.71 1.58 6.24
CA VAL A 31 -5.71 1.73 5.18
C VAL A 31 -7.08 1.48 5.81
N ASP A 32 -7.80 2.56 6.15
CA ASP A 32 -9.19 2.46 6.59
C ASP A 32 -10.05 1.98 5.41
N ARG A 33 -10.42 0.71 5.43
CA ARG A 33 -11.47 0.19 4.56
C ARG A 33 -12.81 0.48 5.21
N LEU A 34 -13.61 1.35 4.62
CA LEU A 34 -15.01 1.51 5.00
C LEU A 34 -15.79 0.28 4.54
N VAL A 35 -16.12 -0.60 5.47
CA VAL A 35 -17.07 -1.68 5.22
C VAL A 35 -18.47 -1.09 5.42
N THR A 36 -19.24 -1.01 4.35
CA THR A 36 -20.68 -0.68 4.45
C THR A 36 -21.47 -1.95 4.68
N ASP A 37 -22.32 -1.97 5.69
CA ASP A 37 -23.32 -3.02 5.88
C ASP A 37 -24.32 -3.06 4.72
N ARG A 38 -24.95 -4.21 4.53
CA ARG A 38 -25.93 -4.48 3.45
C ARG A 38 -27.13 -3.52 3.41
N ASP A 39 -27.33 -2.71 4.44
CA ASP A 39 -28.48 -1.80 4.57
C ASP A 39 -28.12 -0.31 4.37
N GLY A 40 -26.90 0.02 3.95
CA GLY A 40 -26.52 1.38 3.53
C GLY A 40 -26.48 2.43 4.66
N THR A 41 -26.59 2.03 5.91
CA THR A 41 -26.46 2.93 7.07
C THR A 41 -25.00 3.00 7.52
N ALA A 42 -24.42 4.19 7.46
CA ALA A 42 -23.09 4.46 8.01
C ALA A 42 -23.16 4.37 9.54
N SER A 43 -22.71 3.24 10.09
CA SER A 43 -22.48 3.12 11.53
C SER A 43 -21.16 3.78 11.88
N ASP A 44 -21.15 4.64 12.90
CA ASP A 44 -19.92 5.15 13.51
C ASP A 44 -19.14 3.97 14.10
N ILE A 45 -18.18 3.47 13.34
CA ILE A 45 -17.24 2.48 13.84
C ILE A 45 -16.18 3.24 14.63
N SER A 46 -16.29 3.17 15.94
CA SER A 46 -15.19 3.55 16.84
C SER A 46 -14.02 2.62 16.56
N VAL A 47 -13.04 3.11 15.79
CA VAL A 47 -11.78 2.40 15.59
C VAL A 47 -11.08 2.37 16.95
N THR A 48 -11.14 1.23 17.61
CA THR A 48 -10.29 0.98 18.79
C THR A 48 -8.87 0.90 18.28
N VAL A 49 -8.13 2.00 18.45
CA VAL A 49 -6.69 2.01 18.25
C VAL A 49 -6.10 1.08 19.31
N VAL A 50 -5.79 -0.16 18.93
CA VAL A 50 -4.92 -0.98 19.75
C VAL A 50 -3.54 -0.34 19.63
N PRO A 51 -2.93 0.16 20.72
CA PRO A 51 -1.55 0.60 20.67
C PRO A 51 -0.75 -0.63 20.25
N VAL A 52 -0.07 -0.56 19.13
CA VAL A 52 1.03 -1.49 18.85
C VAL A 52 2.02 -1.21 19.96
N GLU A 53 2.05 -2.07 20.97
CA GLU A 53 3.17 -2.10 21.90
C GLU A 53 4.40 -2.31 21.04
N SER A 54 5.12 -1.22 20.83
CA SER A 54 6.41 -1.20 20.17
C SER A 54 7.29 -2.20 20.90
N ALA A 55 7.54 -3.34 20.27
CA ALA A 55 8.67 -4.19 20.63
C ALA A 55 9.87 -3.24 20.76
N GLU A 56 10.48 -3.19 21.92
CA GLU A 56 11.49 -2.23 22.35
C GLU A 56 12.45 -1.85 21.21
N GLY A 57 12.23 -0.66 20.66
CA GLY A 57 13.16 0.29 20.17
C GLY A 57 14.36 -0.14 19.32
N HIS A 58 14.20 -0.86 18.23
CA HIS A 58 15.24 -0.90 17.20
C HIS A 58 14.77 -0.11 15.97
N ILE A 59 14.74 1.22 16.09
CA ILE A 59 14.67 2.10 14.93
C ILE A 59 16.00 1.96 14.17
N ARG A 60 15.96 1.45 12.94
CA ARG A 60 17.16 1.44 12.10
C ARG A 60 17.60 2.87 11.79
N PRO A 61 18.93 3.13 11.64
CA PRO A 61 19.40 4.40 11.16
C PRO A 61 18.76 4.73 9.81
N TYR A 62 18.52 6.01 9.57
CA TYR A 62 18.01 6.49 8.29
C TYR A 62 18.82 5.94 7.11
N PRO A 63 18.22 5.23 6.16
CA PRO A 63 18.91 4.51 5.10
C PRO A 63 19.31 5.41 3.93
N LYS A 64 20.28 6.31 4.17
CA LYS A 64 20.74 7.34 3.24
C LYS A 64 21.20 6.80 1.88
N GLN A 65 21.65 5.57 1.79
CA GLN A 65 22.06 4.91 0.55
C GLN A 65 20.94 4.82 -0.50
N TRP A 66 19.69 5.03 -0.09
CA TRP A 66 18.53 5.04 -0.97
C TRP A 66 18.13 6.45 -1.43
N GLU A 67 18.92 7.47 -1.12
CA GLU A 67 18.75 8.80 -1.70
C GLU A 67 19.24 8.81 -3.14
N GLN A 68 18.38 9.29 -4.05
CA GLN A 68 18.72 9.38 -5.47
C GLN A 68 18.14 10.65 -6.09
N ARG A 69 18.92 11.25 -6.99
CA ARG A 69 18.49 12.37 -7.80
C ARG A 69 18.33 11.93 -9.25
N THR A 70 17.23 12.34 -9.85
CA THR A 70 16.89 12.00 -11.22
C THR A 70 15.99 13.08 -11.80
N ALA A 71 15.50 12.88 -13.01
CA ALA A 71 14.55 13.80 -13.64
C ALA A 71 13.35 13.03 -14.20
N LEU A 72 12.20 13.68 -14.20
CA LEU A 72 11.02 13.23 -14.94
C LEU A 72 11.23 13.35 -16.44
N ARG A 73 10.34 12.78 -17.23
CA ARG A 73 10.41 12.81 -18.71
C ARG A 73 10.39 14.23 -19.28
N ASP A 74 9.81 15.20 -18.56
CA ASP A 74 9.75 16.62 -18.93
C ASP A 74 10.97 17.45 -18.45
N GLY A 75 11.97 16.80 -17.86
CA GLY A 75 13.17 17.44 -17.34
C GLY A 75 13.06 17.97 -15.91
N THR A 76 11.91 17.84 -15.25
CA THR A 76 11.75 18.25 -13.84
C THR A 76 12.71 17.46 -12.95
N ALA A 77 13.65 18.15 -12.30
CA ALA A 77 14.59 17.53 -11.36
C ALA A 77 13.87 17.09 -10.08
N ILE A 78 14.05 15.82 -9.70
CA ILE A 78 13.44 15.23 -8.52
C ILE A 78 14.48 14.57 -7.63
N PHE A 79 14.21 14.64 -6.32
CA PHE A 79 14.96 13.95 -5.29
C PHE A 79 14.08 12.88 -4.64
N ILE A 80 14.40 11.60 -4.85
CA ILE A 80 13.74 10.47 -4.21
C ILE A 80 14.57 10.05 -3.01
N ARG A 81 13.93 9.90 -1.87
CA ARG A 81 14.58 9.48 -0.62
C ARG A 81 13.62 8.78 0.34
N PRO A 82 14.14 8.01 1.32
CA PRO A 82 13.32 7.52 2.41
C PRO A 82 12.61 8.67 3.13
N LEU A 83 11.39 8.42 3.56
CA LEU A 83 10.60 9.32 4.38
C LEU A 83 11.28 9.52 5.73
N ARG A 84 11.14 10.71 6.31
CA ARG A 84 11.64 11.06 7.65
C ARG A 84 10.47 11.53 8.53
N PRO A 85 10.55 11.41 9.85
CA PRO A 85 9.52 11.94 10.75
C PRO A 85 9.25 13.44 10.55
N GLU A 86 10.29 14.22 10.18
CA GLU A 86 10.21 15.67 9.97
C GLU A 86 9.43 16.05 8.69
N ASP A 87 9.06 15.08 7.85
CA ASP A 87 8.35 15.32 6.59
C ASP A 87 6.83 15.52 6.75
N GLU A 88 6.30 15.39 7.97
CA GLU A 88 4.87 15.59 8.23
C GLU A 88 4.31 16.87 7.58
N PRO A 89 4.96 18.04 7.65
CA PRO A 89 4.45 19.26 7.05
C PRO A 89 4.26 19.19 5.53
N LEU A 90 4.93 18.25 4.85
CA LEU A 90 4.83 18.08 3.39
C LEU A 90 3.52 17.40 2.97
N TYR A 91 2.89 16.60 3.86
CA TYR A 91 1.73 15.81 3.51
C TYR A 91 0.48 16.65 3.26
N LYS A 92 0.21 17.68 4.08
CA LYS A 92 -0.98 18.50 3.90
C LYS A 92 -1.02 19.21 2.54
N PRO A 93 0.05 19.91 2.09
CA PRO A 93 0.09 20.44 0.72
C PRO A 93 0.02 19.36 -0.37
N PHE A 94 0.64 18.21 -0.12
CA PHE A 94 0.61 17.08 -1.05
C PHE A 94 -0.82 16.56 -1.25
N PHE A 95 -1.55 16.26 -0.18
CA PHE A 95 -2.94 15.80 -0.29
C PHE A 95 -3.86 16.84 -0.93
N SER A 96 -3.61 18.14 -0.72
CA SER A 96 -4.37 19.21 -1.37
C SER A 96 -4.21 19.22 -2.91
N ALA A 97 -3.15 18.59 -3.42
CA ALA A 97 -2.88 18.45 -4.86
C ALA A 97 -3.32 17.08 -5.43
N VAL A 98 -4.00 16.25 -4.61
CA VAL A 98 -4.54 14.96 -5.02
C VAL A 98 -6.05 15.08 -5.19
N THR A 99 -6.58 14.62 -6.31
CA THR A 99 -8.03 14.64 -6.57
C THR A 99 -8.78 13.66 -5.65
N LYS A 100 -10.07 13.93 -5.41
CA LYS A 100 -10.93 13.00 -4.65
C LYS A 100 -10.97 11.60 -5.28
N GLN A 101 -10.91 11.53 -6.61
CA GLN A 101 -10.86 10.25 -7.33
C GLN A 101 -9.56 9.49 -7.01
N ASP A 102 -8.41 10.15 -6.99
CA ASP A 102 -7.14 9.49 -6.68
C ASP A 102 -7.04 9.09 -5.21
N VAL A 103 -7.60 9.90 -4.32
CA VAL A 103 -7.78 9.52 -2.90
C VAL A 103 -8.63 8.24 -2.81
N ARG A 104 -9.78 8.20 -3.50
CA ARG A 104 -10.64 7.01 -3.51
C ARG A 104 -9.92 5.79 -4.09
N LEU A 105 -9.19 5.94 -5.18
CA LEU A 105 -8.42 4.84 -5.79
C LEU A 105 -7.33 4.29 -4.85
N ARG A 106 -6.76 5.16 -3.99
CA ARG A 106 -5.71 4.78 -3.04
C ARG A 106 -6.25 4.17 -1.74
N PHE A 107 -7.38 4.68 -1.23
CA PHE A 107 -7.93 4.29 0.07
C PHE A 107 -9.19 3.43 -0.04
N PHE A 108 -9.59 3.04 -1.24
CA PHE A 108 -10.79 2.24 -1.54
C PHE A 108 -12.10 2.92 -1.13
N GLY A 109 -12.04 4.18 -0.74
CA GLY A 109 -13.17 4.97 -0.31
C GLY A 109 -12.85 6.46 -0.15
N PRO A 110 -13.85 7.28 0.19
CA PRO A 110 -13.63 8.69 0.46
C PRO A 110 -12.93 8.87 1.80
N VAL A 111 -11.91 9.72 1.84
CA VAL A 111 -11.30 10.21 3.09
C VAL A 111 -11.92 11.55 3.40
N LYS A 112 -12.55 11.70 4.57
CA LYS A 112 -13.25 12.95 4.97
C LYS A 112 -12.27 14.08 5.24
N GLU A 113 -11.24 13.81 6.04
CA GLU A 113 -10.24 14.79 6.44
C GLU A 113 -8.86 14.14 6.57
N PHE A 114 -7.83 14.92 6.24
CA PHE A 114 -6.42 14.57 6.47
C PHE A 114 -5.94 15.28 7.73
N ASP A 115 -6.52 14.90 8.88
CA ASP A 115 -6.15 15.46 10.17
C ASP A 115 -4.77 14.98 10.65
N HIS A 116 -4.29 15.54 11.76
CA HIS A 116 -2.99 15.19 12.32
C HIS A 116 -2.91 13.69 12.71
N ALA A 117 -3.98 13.13 13.26
CA ALA A 117 -4.00 11.71 13.64
C ALA A 117 -3.92 10.78 12.42
N PHE A 118 -4.58 11.15 11.32
CA PHE A 118 -4.46 10.45 10.04
C PHE A 118 -3.04 10.56 9.48
N LEU A 119 -2.47 11.78 9.45
CA LEU A 119 -1.14 12.03 8.91
C LEU A 119 -0.05 11.34 9.73
N ALA A 120 -0.16 11.32 11.06
CA ALA A 120 0.79 10.66 11.94
C ALA A 120 1.03 9.20 11.57
N ARG A 121 0.00 8.48 11.13
CA ARG A 121 0.11 7.07 10.65
C ARG A 121 0.99 6.93 9.40
N PHE A 122 1.08 7.97 8.56
CA PHE A 122 1.93 7.95 7.37
C PHE A 122 3.39 8.25 7.66
N ILE A 123 3.68 8.83 8.82
CA ILE A 123 5.02 9.28 9.19
C ILE A 123 5.73 8.28 10.10
N GLN A 124 4.95 7.43 10.80
CA GLN A 124 5.50 6.36 11.61
C GLN A 124 6.20 5.33 10.70
N ILE A 125 7.52 5.40 10.69
CA ILE A 125 8.42 4.53 9.93
C ILE A 125 9.55 4.08 10.84
N ASP A 126 9.79 2.77 10.89
CA ASP A 126 10.87 2.14 11.66
C ASP A 126 12.03 1.68 10.78
N TYR A 127 11.87 1.76 9.45
CA TYR A 127 12.80 1.25 8.44
C TYR A 127 13.07 -0.26 8.55
N ILE A 128 12.24 -0.99 9.29
CA ILE A 128 12.31 -2.44 9.48
C ILE A 128 11.08 -3.11 8.88
N THR A 129 9.92 -2.82 9.48
CA THR A 129 8.62 -3.37 9.05
C THR A 129 7.92 -2.45 8.07
N ALA A 130 8.24 -1.16 8.11
CA ALA A 130 7.67 -0.16 7.22
C ALA A 130 8.77 0.71 6.58
N MET A 131 8.73 0.81 5.25
CA MET A 131 9.54 1.72 4.45
C MET A 131 8.62 2.60 3.60
N ALA A 132 8.97 3.88 3.47
CA ALA A 132 8.38 4.74 2.47
C ALA A 132 9.44 5.57 1.75
N PHE A 133 9.27 5.73 0.44
CA PHE A 133 10.07 6.66 -0.36
C PHE A 133 9.18 7.81 -0.81
N ILE A 134 9.66 9.02 -0.64
CA ILE A 134 9.01 10.22 -1.15
C ILE A 134 9.83 10.79 -2.30
N ALA A 135 9.12 11.36 -3.26
CA ALA A 135 9.72 12.15 -4.33
C ALA A 135 9.48 13.64 -4.05
N LEU A 136 10.53 14.42 -4.07
CA LEU A 136 10.51 15.86 -3.88
C LEU A 136 10.93 16.56 -5.18
N ASP A 137 10.29 17.65 -5.50
CA ASP A 137 10.78 18.61 -6.51
C ASP A 137 12.03 19.31 -5.96
N GLU A 138 13.17 19.20 -6.65
CA GLU A 138 14.43 19.77 -6.15
C GLU A 138 14.41 21.31 -6.13
N GLY A 139 13.67 21.94 -7.02
CA GLY A 139 13.59 23.41 -7.07
C GLY A 139 12.73 24.02 -5.98
N THR A 140 11.65 23.32 -5.58
CA THR A 140 10.65 23.85 -4.65
C THR A 140 10.59 23.13 -3.31
N GLY A 141 11.18 21.95 -3.18
CA GLY A 141 11.06 21.07 -2.01
C GLY A 141 9.67 20.45 -1.81
N ARG A 142 8.76 20.62 -2.75
CA ARG A 142 7.39 20.09 -2.66
C ARG A 142 7.37 18.58 -2.83
N MET A 143 6.57 17.90 -2.03
CA MET A 143 6.31 16.48 -2.18
C MET A 143 5.45 16.23 -3.42
N LEU A 144 5.93 15.34 -4.28
CA LEU A 144 5.31 14.99 -5.56
C LEU A 144 4.61 13.64 -5.52
N GLY A 145 5.08 12.73 -4.68
CA GLY A 145 4.54 11.39 -4.54
C GLY A 145 5.19 10.62 -3.41
N VAL A 146 4.58 9.51 -3.05
CA VAL A 146 5.05 8.57 -2.03
C VAL A 146 4.70 7.14 -2.44
N VAL A 147 5.63 6.23 -2.23
CA VAL A 147 5.40 4.78 -2.23
C VAL A 147 5.78 4.22 -0.87
N ARG A 148 4.99 3.30 -0.36
CA ARG A 148 5.23 2.59 0.90
C ARG A 148 5.32 1.10 0.63
N LEU A 149 6.10 0.42 1.45
CA LEU A 149 6.17 -1.03 1.55
C LEU A 149 6.07 -1.39 3.02
N HIS A 150 5.10 -2.19 3.37
CA HIS A 150 4.93 -2.73 4.71
C HIS A 150 5.20 -4.23 4.67
N THR A 151 6.14 -4.69 5.51
CA THR A 151 6.49 -6.11 5.59
C THR A 151 5.46 -6.84 6.43
N ASN A 152 4.91 -7.92 5.90
CA ASN A 152 3.96 -8.76 6.61
C ASN A 152 4.66 -9.53 7.76
N PRO A 153 3.92 -10.06 8.74
CA PRO A 153 4.49 -10.81 9.87
C PRO A 153 5.32 -12.03 9.47
N ASP A 154 5.17 -12.54 8.24
CA ASP A 154 5.97 -13.63 7.69
C ASP A 154 7.43 -13.22 7.40
N GLY A 155 7.72 -11.92 7.35
CA GLY A 155 9.03 -11.34 7.07
C GLY A 155 9.51 -11.49 5.62
N VAL A 156 8.71 -12.09 4.74
CA VAL A 156 9.07 -12.37 3.33
C VAL A 156 8.11 -11.79 2.31
N THR A 157 6.93 -11.38 2.75
CA THR A 157 5.91 -10.72 1.93
C THR A 157 5.79 -9.26 2.34
N GLY A 158 5.63 -8.36 1.38
CA GLY A 158 5.43 -6.94 1.64
C GLY A 158 4.27 -6.39 0.84
N GLU A 159 3.38 -5.65 1.49
CA GLU A 159 2.30 -4.94 0.83
C GLU A 159 2.74 -3.52 0.45
N TYR A 160 2.48 -3.14 -0.80
CA TYR A 160 2.82 -1.81 -1.25
C TYR A 160 1.59 -0.89 -1.36
N ALA A 161 1.86 0.40 -1.30
CA ALA A 161 0.88 1.43 -1.56
C ALA A 161 1.55 2.67 -2.15
N ILE A 162 0.97 3.25 -3.20
CA ILE A 162 1.52 4.40 -3.89
C ILE A 162 0.47 5.50 -4.07
N LEU A 163 0.89 6.74 -3.97
CA LEU A 163 0.11 7.92 -4.30
C LEU A 163 1.03 8.99 -4.89
N ILE A 164 0.59 9.61 -5.99
CA ILE A 164 1.28 10.75 -6.60
C ILE A 164 0.31 11.93 -6.76
N ARG A 165 0.83 13.13 -6.87
CA ARG A 165 0.02 14.31 -7.21
C ARG A 165 -0.72 14.07 -8.52
N SER A 166 -1.98 14.47 -8.56
CA SER A 166 -2.85 14.19 -9.72
C SER A 166 -2.41 14.92 -10.99
N ASP A 167 -1.75 16.07 -10.85
CA ASP A 167 -1.23 16.87 -11.96
C ASP A 167 0.10 16.33 -12.54
N LEU A 168 0.67 15.28 -11.95
CA LEU A 168 1.93 14.66 -12.38
C LEU A 168 1.76 13.25 -12.95
N LYS A 169 0.53 12.85 -13.22
CA LYS A 169 0.26 11.59 -13.91
C LYS A 169 0.90 11.57 -15.29
N ASP A 170 1.21 10.37 -15.78
CA ASP A 170 1.80 10.11 -17.11
C ASP A 170 3.19 10.72 -17.36
N ARG A 171 3.83 11.31 -16.33
CA ARG A 171 5.20 11.83 -16.40
C ARG A 171 6.28 10.85 -15.96
N GLY A 172 5.91 9.62 -15.62
CA GLY A 172 6.83 8.56 -15.20
C GLY A 172 7.15 8.53 -13.69
N LEU A 173 6.63 9.47 -12.89
CA LEU A 173 6.90 9.53 -11.45
C LEU A 173 6.45 8.26 -10.71
N GLY A 174 5.24 7.78 -10.98
CA GLY A 174 4.71 6.55 -10.37
C GLY A 174 5.60 5.34 -10.68
N TRP A 175 6.06 5.24 -11.92
CA TRP A 175 6.94 4.16 -12.35
C TRP A 175 8.31 4.21 -11.62
N LEU A 176 8.91 5.39 -11.47
CA LEU A 176 10.17 5.58 -10.75
C LEU A 176 10.04 5.20 -9.27
N LEU A 177 8.97 5.63 -8.61
CA LEU A 177 8.73 5.28 -7.21
C LEU A 177 8.51 3.78 -7.02
N MET A 178 7.70 3.14 -7.88
CA MET A 178 7.49 1.70 -7.85
C MET A 178 8.81 0.95 -8.08
N LYS A 179 9.62 1.39 -9.07
CA LYS A 179 10.93 0.78 -9.33
C LYS A 179 11.85 0.88 -8.11
N THR A 180 11.92 2.06 -7.45
CA THR A 180 12.72 2.25 -6.24
C THR A 180 12.29 1.27 -5.13
N MET A 181 10.99 1.09 -4.93
CA MET A 181 10.45 0.17 -3.93
C MET A 181 10.73 -1.29 -4.29
N ILE A 182 10.58 -1.66 -5.58
CA ILE A 182 10.88 -3.02 -6.07
C ILE A 182 12.37 -3.35 -5.88
N ASP A 183 13.27 -2.41 -6.18
CA ASP A 183 14.72 -2.61 -5.99
C ASP A 183 15.10 -2.69 -4.50
N TYR A 184 14.35 -2.01 -3.63
CA TYR A 184 14.55 -2.04 -2.19
C TYR A 184 14.13 -3.38 -1.56
N ALA A 185 12.98 -3.92 -1.93
CA ALA A 185 12.35 -5.07 -1.28
C ALA A 185 13.29 -6.29 -1.08
N PRO A 186 14.03 -6.78 -2.09
CA PRO A 186 14.91 -7.94 -1.92
C PRO A 186 16.08 -7.66 -0.98
N THR A 187 16.53 -6.41 -0.84
CA THR A 187 17.60 -6.05 0.10
C THR A 187 17.17 -6.20 1.56
N GLN A 188 15.87 -6.29 1.82
CA GLN A 188 15.27 -6.53 3.13
C GLN A 188 14.79 -7.98 3.31
N GLY A 189 15.06 -8.86 2.35
CA GLY A 189 14.60 -10.25 2.38
C GLY A 189 13.17 -10.45 1.92
N ILE A 190 12.48 -9.40 1.46
CA ILE A 190 11.12 -9.49 0.92
C ILE A 190 11.20 -10.16 -0.45
N ARG A 191 10.52 -11.29 -0.60
CA ARG A 191 10.51 -12.12 -1.81
C ARG A 191 9.24 -11.94 -2.64
N VAL A 192 8.19 -11.44 -2.01
CA VAL A 192 6.90 -11.20 -2.66
C VAL A 192 6.44 -9.78 -2.33
N ILE A 193 6.12 -9.01 -3.34
CA ILE A 193 5.44 -7.72 -3.20
C ILE A 193 4.01 -7.92 -3.67
N GLU A 194 3.06 -7.59 -2.83
CA GLU A 194 1.64 -7.73 -3.13
C GLU A 194 0.90 -6.40 -2.94
N GLY A 195 -0.33 -6.34 -3.44
CA GLY A 195 -1.20 -5.21 -3.24
C GLY A 195 -2.57 -5.44 -3.84
N GLN A 196 -3.48 -4.56 -3.49
CA GLN A 196 -4.84 -4.52 -4.02
C GLN A 196 -5.00 -3.26 -4.89
N VAL A 197 -5.69 -3.41 -6.01
CA VAL A 197 -5.94 -2.32 -6.94
C VAL A 197 -7.39 -2.37 -7.38
N LEU A 198 -8.13 -1.27 -7.26
CA LEU A 198 -9.48 -1.21 -7.80
C LEU A 198 -9.46 -1.48 -9.30
N ARG A 199 -10.36 -2.34 -9.79
CA ARG A 199 -10.44 -2.74 -11.21
C ARG A 199 -10.59 -1.54 -12.15
N GLU A 200 -11.23 -0.47 -11.70
CA GLU A 200 -11.38 0.77 -12.46
C GLU A 200 -10.06 1.56 -12.59
N ASN A 201 -9.04 1.26 -11.77
CA ASN A 201 -7.73 1.91 -11.85
C ASN A 201 -6.87 1.29 -12.95
N SER A 202 -7.32 1.43 -14.19
CA SER A 202 -6.65 0.84 -15.36
C SER A 202 -5.19 1.28 -15.51
N THR A 203 -4.88 2.54 -15.17
CA THR A 203 -3.51 3.08 -15.22
C THR A 203 -2.59 2.30 -14.27
N MET A 204 -3.03 2.08 -13.01
CA MET A 204 -2.24 1.33 -12.04
C MET A 204 -2.09 -0.13 -12.46
N LEU A 205 -3.16 -0.77 -12.94
CA LEU A 205 -3.12 -2.16 -13.40
C LEU A 205 -2.19 -2.34 -14.61
N THR A 206 -2.16 -1.37 -15.52
CA THR A 206 -1.22 -1.37 -16.66
C THR A 206 0.20 -1.26 -16.16
N MET A 207 0.50 -0.30 -15.28
CA MET A 207 1.83 -0.13 -14.69
C MET A 207 2.29 -1.38 -13.93
N CYS A 208 1.41 -2.03 -13.16
CA CYS A 208 1.71 -3.30 -12.49
C CYS A 208 2.15 -4.36 -13.50
N LYS A 209 1.40 -4.55 -14.59
CA LYS A 209 1.76 -5.52 -15.65
C LYS A 209 3.10 -5.20 -16.30
N GLU A 210 3.37 -3.95 -16.62
CA GLU A 210 4.64 -3.49 -17.20
C GLU A 210 5.82 -3.71 -16.26
N LEU A 211 5.60 -3.60 -14.92
CA LEU A 211 6.59 -3.90 -13.89
C LEU A 211 6.72 -5.39 -13.57
N GLY A 212 5.95 -6.26 -14.25
CA GLY A 212 6.05 -7.72 -14.09
C GLY A 212 5.15 -8.31 -12.99
N PHE A 213 4.24 -7.53 -12.43
CA PHE A 213 3.25 -8.08 -11.49
C PHE A 213 2.26 -9.01 -12.21
N ARG A 214 1.96 -10.12 -11.59
CA ARG A 214 0.78 -10.92 -11.87
C ARG A 214 -0.45 -10.14 -11.41
N VAL A 215 -1.49 -10.09 -12.20
CA VAL A 215 -2.73 -9.36 -11.92
C VAL A 215 -3.89 -10.32 -12.05
N GLU A 216 -4.64 -10.53 -10.97
CA GLU A 216 -5.78 -11.44 -10.92
C GLU A 216 -6.98 -10.76 -10.27
N PRO A 217 -8.22 -11.11 -10.68
CA PRO A 217 -9.40 -10.66 -9.96
C PRO A 217 -9.39 -11.21 -8.53
N ASP A 218 -9.82 -10.38 -7.57
CA ASP A 218 -10.09 -10.88 -6.23
C ASP A 218 -11.29 -11.83 -6.26
N PRO A 219 -11.18 -13.06 -5.71
CA PRO A 219 -12.25 -14.04 -5.74
C PRO A 219 -13.47 -13.65 -4.89
N VAL A 220 -13.31 -12.74 -3.94
CA VAL A 220 -14.36 -12.29 -3.01
C VAL A 220 -14.94 -10.95 -3.44
N ASP A 221 -14.09 -9.99 -3.82
CA ASP A 221 -14.50 -8.66 -4.25
C ASP A 221 -14.15 -8.43 -5.73
N PHE A 222 -15.13 -8.61 -6.61
CA PHE A 222 -14.94 -8.41 -8.06
C PHE A 222 -14.62 -6.98 -8.47
N SER A 223 -14.72 -6.00 -7.58
CA SER A 223 -14.29 -4.61 -7.86
C SER A 223 -12.79 -4.41 -7.68
N VAL A 224 -12.08 -5.41 -7.14
CA VAL A 224 -10.65 -5.40 -6.81
C VAL A 224 -9.89 -6.37 -7.71
N CYS A 225 -8.64 -6.05 -7.98
CA CYS A 225 -7.62 -6.97 -8.50
C CYS A 225 -6.52 -7.13 -7.46
N LEU A 226 -6.09 -8.37 -7.25
CA LEU A 226 -4.89 -8.71 -6.51
C LEU A 226 -3.70 -8.61 -7.45
N VAL A 227 -2.61 -7.98 -7.00
CA VAL A 227 -1.38 -7.87 -7.76
C VAL A 227 -0.20 -8.42 -6.95
N GLU A 228 0.65 -9.22 -7.58
CA GLU A 228 1.76 -9.90 -6.94
C GLU A 228 3.01 -9.84 -7.83
N LEU A 229 4.15 -9.49 -7.25
CA LEU A 229 5.45 -9.55 -7.88
C LEU A 229 6.42 -10.39 -7.06
N ARG A 230 7.04 -11.39 -7.69
CA ARG A 230 8.12 -12.15 -7.07
C ARG A 230 9.45 -11.47 -7.36
N THR A 231 10.18 -11.10 -6.31
CA THR A 231 11.46 -10.39 -6.40
C THR A 231 12.66 -11.31 -6.63
N ASP A 232 12.48 -12.63 -6.46
CA ASP A 232 13.52 -13.65 -6.66
C ASP A 232 13.80 -13.99 -8.14
N LYS A 233 13.13 -13.30 -9.05
CA LYS A 233 13.27 -13.49 -10.51
C LYS A 233 14.11 -12.41 -11.20
N PHE A 234 14.70 -11.49 -10.43
CA PHE A 234 15.50 -10.38 -10.96
C PHE A 234 16.97 -10.48 -10.55
#